data_c110864058917c0d382586a2139fbafe
#
_entry.id   c110864058917c0d382586a2139fbafe
#
_cell.length_a   1.000
_cell.length_b   1.000
_cell.length_c   1.000
_cell.angle_alpha   90.00
_cell.angle_beta   90.00
_cell.angle_gamma   90.00
#
_symmetry.space_group_name_H-M   'P 1'
#
loop_
_entity.id
_entity.type
_entity.pdbx_description
1 polymer ?
#
loop_
_entity_poly.entity_id
_entity_poly.type
_entity_poly.pdbx_seq_one_letter_code
_entity_poly.pdbx_strand_id
1 'polypeptide(L)'
;MIYTDFQGEKISQLGMGTMRLPVVDGDNANIDEAAALEMFDYAYKHGINYFDTAWGYHDGNAELVTGKALSRYPRESFHLTTKFPGYDRNHFPKVKEIFAKQLEKLQTEYFDFYLFHNVCEYNIENYLNPAFGVKEYLVSERAAGRIKHLGYS
;
A
#
# COMPACT_ATOMS: atom_id res chain seq x y z
N MET A 1 -13.50 16.94 7.94
CA MET A 1 -12.17 16.30 8.03
C MET A 1 -11.10 17.37 8.28
N ILE A 2 -10.10 17.09 9.11
CA ILE A 2 -8.92 17.96 9.32
C ILE A 2 -7.81 17.44 8.42
N TYR A 3 -7.11 18.34 7.75
CA TYR A 3 -5.98 18.03 6.88
C TYR A 3 -4.70 18.67 7.41
N THR A 4 -3.56 18.06 7.09
CA THR A 4 -2.23 18.58 7.40
C THR A 4 -1.36 18.54 6.15
N ASP A 5 -0.42 19.45 6.06
CA ASP A 5 0.59 19.41 5.00
C ASP A 5 1.71 18.46 5.40
N PHE A 6 1.98 17.47 4.56
CA PHE A 6 3.05 16.50 4.76
C PHE A 6 3.84 16.33 3.46
N GLN A 7 5.09 16.78 3.46
CA GLN A 7 6.00 16.72 2.31
C GLN A 7 5.41 17.31 0.99
N GLY A 8 4.61 18.36 1.11
CA GLY A 8 3.95 19.01 -0.03
C GLY A 8 2.59 18.42 -0.42
N GLU A 9 2.16 17.35 0.25
CA GLU A 9 0.85 16.73 0.04
C GLU A 9 -0.12 17.14 1.15
N LYS A 10 -1.37 17.42 0.79
CA LYS A 10 -2.44 17.74 1.75
C LYS A 10 -3.17 16.46 2.16
N ILE A 11 -2.87 15.95 3.35
CA ILE A 11 -3.32 14.64 3.83
C ILE A 11 -4.34 14.80 4.95
N SER A 12 -5.42 13.99 4.93
CA SER A 12 -6.36 13.88 6.04
C SER A 12 -5.67 13.30 7.27
N GLN A 13 -5.88 13.89 8.45
CA GLN A 13 -5.28 13.41 9.70
C GLN A 13 -5.80 12.02 10.11
N LEU A 14 -6.95 11.61 9.60
CA LEU A 14 -7.45 10.26 9.70
C LEU A 14 -7.24 9.54 8.37
N GLY A 15 -6.53 8.42 8.38
CA GLY A 15 -6.37 7.52 7.25
C GLY A 15 -7.24 6.27 7.38
N MET A 16 -7.49 5.59 6.26
CA MET A 16 -8.15 4.29 6.25
C MET A 16 -7.12 3.19 5.98
N GLY A 17 -6.92 2.29 6.96
CA GLY A 17 -6.12 1.08 6.80
C GLY A 17 -6.96 -0.13 6.41
N THR A 18 -6.38 -1.05 5.65
CA THR A 18 -7.08 -2.22 5.09
C THR A 18 -6.66 -3.55 5.71
N MET A 19 -5.92 -3.53 6.81
CA MET A 19 -5.49 -4.75 7.51
C MET A 19 -6.65 -5.53 8.16
N ARG A 20 -7.78 -4.87 8.41
CA ARG A 20 -8.96 -5.45 9.07
C ARG A 20 -10.24 -5.06 8.36
N LEU A 21 -10.32 -5.36 7.06
CA LEU A 21 -11.56 -5.26 6.31
C LEU A 21 -12.57 -6.30 6.82
N PRO A 22 -13.89 -6.07 6.66
CA PRO A 22 -14.90 -7.06 7.00
C PRO A 22 -14.68 -8.35 6.20
N VAL A 23 -14.92 -9.49 6.84
CA VAL A 23 -14.73 -10.82 6.25
C VAL A 23 -15.97 -11.67 6.40
N VAL A 24 -16.17 -12.64 5.50
CA VAL A 24 -17.26 -13.60 5.56
C VAL A 24 -16.84 -14.79 6.44
N ASP A 25 -17.70 -15.22 7.35
CA ASP A 25 -17.52 -16.39 8.22
C ASP A 25 -16.22 -16.42 9.03
N GLY A 26 -15.62 -15.26 9.28
CA GLY A 26 -14.37 -15.13 10.00
C GLY A 26 -13.12 -15.59 9.21
N ASP A 27 -13.27 -15.89 7.93
CA ASP A 27 -12.16 -16.26 7.06
C ASP A 27 -11.40 -15.00 6.61
N ASN A 28 -10.14 -14.86 7.07
CA ASN A 28 -9.30 -13.71 6.77
C ASN A 28 -9.07 -13.50 5.25
N ALA A 29 -9.01 -14.58 4.48
CA ALA A 29 -8.82 -14.50 3.03
C ALA A 29 -10.11 -14.06 2.29
N ASN A 30 -11.27 -14.28 2.89
CA ASN A 30 -12.58 -14.04 2.29
C ASN A 30 -13.18 -12.71 2.72
N ILE A 31 -12.70 -11.62 2.12
CA ILE A 31 -13.20 -10.27 2.39
C ILE A 31 -14.68 -10.16 1.96
N ASP A 32 -15.53 -9.63 2.84
CA ASP A 32 -16.87 -9.15 2.44
C ASP A 32 -16.68 -7.90 1.58
N GLU A 33 -16.57 -8.15 0.28
CA GLU A 33 -16.28 -7.10 -0.69
C GLU A 33 -17.35 -6.01 -0.70
N ALA A 34 -18.63 -6.37 -0.57
CA ALA A 34 -19.72 -5.40 -0.58
C ALA A 34 -19.60 -4.44 0.61
N ALA A 35 -19.43 -4.98 1.82
CA ALA A 35 -19.24 -4.18 3.01
C ALA A 35 -17.93 -3.35 2.96
N ALA A 36 -16.84 -3.93 2.43
CA ALA A 36 -15.59 -3.21 2.26
C ALA A 36 -15.74 -2.02 1.30
N LEU A 37 -16.39 -2.20 0.15
CA LEU A 37 -16.61 -1.13 -0.82
C LEU A 37 -17.47 0.01 -0.22
N GLU A 38 -18.48 -0.31 0.59
CA GLU A 38 -19.28 0.69 1.32
C GLU A 38 -18.41 1.47 2.32
N MET A 39 -17.51 0.80 3.03
CA MET A 39 -16.57 1.47 3.94
C MET A 39 -15.63 2.44 3.21
N PHE A 40 -15.09 2.05 2.05
CA PHE A 40 -14.27 2.94 1.22
C PHE A 40 -15.07 4.16 0.75
N ASP A 41 -16.31 3.95 0.28
CA ASP A 41 -17.19 5.02 -0.15
C ASP A 41 -17.48 5.99 0.99
N TYR A 42 -17.80 5.47 2.17
CA TYR A 42 -18.04 6.28 3.36
C TYR A 42 -16.80 7.10 3.72
N ALA A 43 -15.66 6.47 3.81
CA ALA A 43 -14.39 7.11 4.14
C ALA A 43 -14.06 8.26 3.17
N TYR A 44 -14.08 7.96 1.88
CA TYR A 44 -13.78 8.95 0.83
C TYR A 44 -14.78 10.13 0.85
N LYS A 45 -16.10 9.87 0.88
CA LYS A 45 -17.13 10.91 0.90
C LYS A 45 -17.08 11.80 2.16
N HIS A 46 -16.51 11.30 3.26
CA HIS A 46 -16.29 12.07 4.49
C HIS A 46 -14.92 12.73 4.57
N GLY A 47 -14.15 12.71 3.47
CA GLY A 47 -12.93 13.47 3.31
C GLY A 47 -11.66 12.74 3.75
N ILE A 48 -11.69 11.43 3.99
CA ILE A 48 -10.46 10.64 4.10
C ILE A 48 -9.86 10.54 2.70
N ASN A 49 -8.60 10.98 2.58
CA ASN A 49 -7.86 10.90 1.33
C ASN A 49 -6.53 10.14 1.45
N TYR A 50 -6.30 9.43 2.56
CA TYR A 50 -5.12 8.58 2.77
C TYR A 50 -5.57 7.14 3.01
N PHE A 51 -5.16 6.23 2.11
CA PHE A 51 -5.52 4.81 2.14
C PHE A 51 -4.26 3.96 2.22
N ASP A 52 -4.21 3.08 3.23
CA ASP A 52 -3.05 2.23 3.53
C ASP A 52 -3.40 0.75 3.37
N THR A 53 -2.59 0.05 2.58
CA THR A 53 -2.67 -1.39 2.38
C THR A 53 -1.29 -2.05 2.46
N ALA A 54 -1.21 -3.36 2.30
CA ALA A 54 0.04 -4.08 2.18
C ALA A 54 -0.14 -5.44 1.49
N TRP A 55 0.95 -5.97 0.94
CA TRP A 55 1.02 -7.22 0.19
C TRP A 55 0.35 -8.41 0.87
N GLY A 56 0.57 -8.61 2.17
CA GLY A 56 0.08 -9.77 2.91
C GLY A 56 -1.26 -9.60 3.63
N TYR A 57 -1.88 -8.41 3.58
CA TYR A 57 -3.15 -8.21 4.26
C TYR A 57 -4.24 -9.05 3.61
N HIS A 58 -5.05 -9.74 4.44
CA HIS A 58 -6.09 -10.65 3.98
C HIS A 58 -5.56 -11.71 2.99
N ASP A 59 -4.40 -12.30 3.33
CA ASP A 59 -3.72 -13.32 2.51
C ASP A 59 -3.45 -12.85 1.06
N GLY A 60 -3.23 -11.53 0.90
CA GLY A 60 -2.93 -10.88 -0.37
C GLY A 60 -4.15 -10.31 -1.12
N ASN A 61 -5.36 -10.44 -0.56
CA ASN A 61 -6.60 -9.99 -1.20
C ASN A 61 -6.92 -8.51 -0.88
N ALA A 62 -6.34 -7.93 0.18
CA ALA A 62 -6.62 -6.53 0.53
C ALA A 62 -6.25 -5.55 -0.58
N GLU A 63 -5.12 -5.75 -1.27
CA GLU A 63 -4.73 -4.88 -2.39
C GLU A 63 -5.70 -4.98 -3.57
N LEU A 64 -6.25 -6.16 -3.86
CA LEU A 64 -7.26 -6.35 -4.92
C LEU A 64 -8.54 -5.55 -4.62
N VAL A 65 -9.06 -5.70 -3.41
CA VAL A 65 -10.29 -4.99 -2.98
C VAL A 65 -10.02 -3.48 -2.92
N THR A 66 -8.85 -3.06 -2.42
CA THR A 66 -8.44 -1.64 -2.38
C THR A 66 -8.39 -1.04 -3.79
N GLY A 67 -7.76 -1.73 -4.74
CA GLY A 67 -7.68 -1.30 -6.14
C GLY A 67 -9.08 -1.15 -6.76
N LYS A 68 -9.94 -2.16 -6.59
CA LYS A 68 -11.34 -2.11 -7.04
C LYS A 68 -12.12 -0.97 -6.41
N ALA A 69 -11.93 -0.71 -5.13
CA ALA A 69 -12.60 0.37 -4.42
C ALA A 69 -12.17 1.75 -4.93
N LEU A 70 -10.87 1.98 -5.02
CA LEU A 70 -10.30 3.29 -5.31
C LEU A 70 -10.30 3.64 -6.79
N SER A 71 -10.30 2.65 -7.71
CA SER A 71 -10.42 2.91 -9.15
C SER A 71 -11.72 3.61 -9.57
N ARG A 72 -12.70 3.69 -8.67
CA ARG A 72 -13.97 4.41 -8.87
C ARG A 72 -13.85 5.93 -8.67
N TYR A 73 -12.71 6.40 -8.19
CA TYR A 73 -12.44 7.82 -7.90
C TYR A 73 -11.27 8.36 -8.72
N PRO A 74 -11.21 9.68 -8.98
CA PRO A 74 -10.06 10.28 -9.63
C PRO A 74 -8.77 9.97 -8.87
N ARG A 75 -7.75 9.46 -9.56
CA ARG A 75 -6.51 8.97 -8.93
C ARG A 75 -5.79 10.04 -8.12
N GLU A 76 -5.84 11.28 -8.56
CA GLU A 76 -5.22 12.44 -7.91
C GLU A 76 -5.98 12.95 -6.68
N SER A 77 -7.18 12.42 -6.41
CA SER A 77 -8.02 12.85 -5.28
C SER A 77 -7.70 12.15 -3.97
N PHE A 78 -6.80 11.16 -3.99
CA PHE A 78 -6.40 10.40 -2.80
C PHE A 78 -4.93 10.00 -2.84
N HIS A 79 -4.39 9.70 -1.67
CA HIS A 79 -3.05 9.16 -1.47
C HIS A 79 -3.11 7.66 -1.18
N LEU A 80 -2.40 6.88 -1.98
CA LEU A 80 -2.35 5.43 -1.85
C LEU A 80 -1.00 4.97 -1.33
N THR A 81 -1.03 4.18 -0.26
CA THR A 81 0.15 3.61 0.38
C THR A 81 0.11 2.10 0.32
N THR A 82 1.19 1.49 -0.14
CA THR A 82 1.46 0.06 0.05
C THR A 82 2.91 -0.17 0.46
N LYS A 83 3.31 -1.44 0.67
CA LYS A 83 4.56 -1.76 1.34
C LYS A 83 5.23 -2.98 0.70
N PHE A 84 6.57 -2.95 0.61
CA PHE A 84 7.36 -4.13 0.24
C PHE A 84 7.38 -5.13 1.40
N PRO A 85 7.00 -6.41 1.18
CA PRO A 85 6.82 -7.41 2.25
C PRO A 85 8.14 -8.01 2.76
N GLY A 86 9.00 -7.20 3.37
CA GLY A 86 10.31 -7.62 3.88
C GLY A 86 10.31 -8.43 5.17
N TYR A 87 9.14 -8.83 5.65
CA TYR A 87 8.98 -9.79 6.74
C TYR A 87 9.22 -11.24 6.29
N ASP A 88 9.25 -11.53 4.99
CA ASP A 88 9.62 -12.82 4.43
C ASP A 88 10.86 -12.66 3.53
N ARG A 89 11.94 -13.37 3.90
CA ARG A 89 13.21 -13.33 3.16
C ARG A 89 13.08 -13.77 1.70
N ASN A 90 12.11 -14.64 1.39
CA ASN A 90 11.87 -15.12 0.02
C ASN A 90 11.34 -14.04 -0.92
N HIS A 91 10.87 -12.91 -0.39
CA HIS A 91 10.40 -11.78 -1.18
C HIS A 91 11.53 -10.90 -1.72
N PHE A 92 12.68 -10.82 -1.03
CA PHE A 92 13.75 -9.90 -1.40
C PHE A 92 14.26 -10.10 -2.84
N PRO A 93 14.51 -11.33 -3.33
CA PRO A 93 14.93 -11.54 -4.74
C PRO A 93 13.85 -11.16 -5.76
N LYS A 94 12.60 -11.00 -5.33
CA LYS A 94 11.42 -10.78 -6.19
C LYS A 94 10.90 -9.34 -6.15
N VAL A 95 11.67 -8.38 -5.69
CA VAL A 95 11.22 -7.00 -5.49
C VAL A 95 10.56 -6.41 -6.73
N LYS A 96 11.11 -6.64 -7.91
CA LYS A 96 10.58 -6.14 -9.19
C LYS A 96 9.22 -6.75 -9.54
N GLU A 97 9.10 -8.06 -9.36
CA GLU A 97 7.87 -8.82 -9.60
C GLU A 97 6.76 -8.38 -8.63
N ILE A 98 7.10 -8.28 -7.33
CA ILE A 98 6.16 -7.84 -6.28
C ILE A 98 5.67 -6.42 -6.59
N PHE A 99 6.57 -5.49 -6.87
CA PHE A 99 6.21 -4.09 -7.17
C PHE A 99 5.28 -4.00 -8.38
N ALA A 100 5.59 -4.70 -9.47
CA ALA A 100 4.75 -4.75 -10.65
C ALA A 100 3.36 -5.34 -10.35
N LYS A 101 3.32 -6.42 -9.54
CA LYS A 101 2.07 -7.06 -9.14
C LYS A 101 1.21 -6.18 -8.24
N GLN A 102 1.83 -5.36 -7.40
CA GLN A 102 1.12 -4.39 -6.56
C GLN A 102 0.48 -3.28 -7.39
N LEU A 103 1.17 -2.75 -8.41
CA LEU A 103 0.57 -1.80 -9.36
C LEU A 103 -0.64 -2.40 -10.07
N GLU A 104 -0.54 -3.67 -10.51
CA GLU A 104 -1.65 -4.40 -11.15
C GLU A 104 -2.84 -4.57 -10.20
N LYS A 105 -2.62 -5.11 -8.99
CA LYS A 105 -3.65 -5.36 -7.98
C LYS A 105 -4.37 -4.07 -7.57
N LEU A 106 -3.61 -3.00 -7.39
CA LEU A 106 -4.12 -1.69 -6.97
C LEU A 106 -4.63 -0.83 -8.11
N GLN A 107 -4.56 -1.33 -9.36
CA GLN A 107 -5.08 -0.68 -10.57
C GLN A 107 -4.55 0.76 -10.72
N THR A 108 -3.25 0.96 -10.51
CA THR A 108 -2.61 2.27 -10.51
C THR A 108 -1.25 2.22 -11.20
N GLU A 109 -0.79 3.36 -11.71
CA GLU A 109 0.53 3.50 -12.34
C GLU A 109 1.61 3.98 -11.36
N TYR A 110 1.21 4.49 -10.18
CA TYR A 110 2.13 4.99 -9.17
C TYR A 110 1.55 4.88 -7.76
N PHE A 111 2.43 4.90 -6.76
CA PHE A 111 2.10 5.01 -5.34
C PHE A 111 2.48 6.39 -4.82
N ASP A 112 1.62 6.99 -4.00
CA ASP A 112 1.97 8.24 -3.32
C ASP A 112 3.01 7.95 -2.23
N PHE A 113 2.82 6.85 -1.47
CA PHE A 113 3.76 6.38 -0.47
C PHE A 113 4.06 4.89 -0.67
N TYR A 114 5.33 4.54 -0.63
CA TYR A 114 5.76 3.14 -0.66
C TYR A 114 6.72 2.88 0.49
N LEU A 115 6.44 1.85 1.30
CA LEU A 115 7.20 1.63 2.53
C LEU A 115 8.00 0.33 2.48
N PHE A 116 9.20 0.33 3.07
CA PHE A 116 9.84 -0.89 3.54
C PHE A 116 9.06 -1.40 4.75
N HIS A 117 8.38 -2.55 4.62
CA HIS A 117 7.43 -3.03 5.62
C HIS A 117 8.13 -3.73 6.77
N ASN A 118 7.73 -3.36 8.01
CA ASN A 118 8.16 -4.03 9.23
C ASN A 118 9.69 -4.08 9.38
N VAL A 119 10.35 -2.93 9.15
CA VAL A 119 11.82 -2.85 9.30
C VAL A 119 12.19 -3.02 10.77
N CYS A 120 13.00 -4.04 11.05
CA CYS A 120 13.46 -4.37 12.39
C CYS A 120 14.84 -5.01 12.37
N GLU A 121 15.40 -5.30 13.54
CA GLU A 121 16.73 -5.91 13.69
C GLU A 121 16.88 -7.27 13.00
N TYR A 122 15.77 -7.99 12.75
CA TYR A 122 15.82 -9.31 12.11
C TYR A 122 15.87 -9.24 10.57
N ASN A 123 15.52 -8.12 9.96
CA ASN A 123 15.42 -8.01 8.50
C ASN A 123 16.17 -6.83 7.89
N ILE A 124 16.67 -5.90 8.69
CA ILE A 124 17.39 -4.70 8.20
C ILE A 124 18.59 -5.09 7.31
N GLU A 125 19.32 -6.12 7.66
CA GLU A 125 20.46 -6.61 6.87
C GLU A 125 20.02 -7.10 5.48
N ASN A 126 18.83 -7.67 5.34
CA ASN A 126 18.30 -8.07 4.03
C ASN A 126 17.93 -6.84 3.19
N TYR A 127 17.35 -5.80 3.79
CA TYR A 127 17.04 -4.54 3.11
C TYR A 127 18.28 -3.81 2.63
N LEU A 128 19.38 -3.90 3.37
CA LEU A 128 20.66 -3.28 3.05
C LEU A 128 21.57 -4.14 2.16
N ASN A 129 21.20 -5.41 1.93
CA ASN A 129 22.03 -6.34 1.17
C ASN A 129 21.98 -6.00 -0.33
N PRO A 130 23.11 -5.59 -0.94
CA PRO A 130 23.16 -5.22 -2.35
C PRO A 130 22.86 -6.39 -3.30
N ALA A 131 23.03 -7.65 -2.84
CA ALA A 131 22.67 -8.81 -3.64
C ALA A 131 21.16 -8.91 -3.92
N PHE A 132 20.31 -8.36 -3.06
CA PHE A 132 18.87 -8.26 -3.29
C PHE A 132 18.50 -6.99 -4.05
N GLY A 133 19.25 -5.91 -3.91
CA GLY A 133 19.04 -4.65 -4.62
C GLY A 133 17.71 -3.97 -4.37
N VAL A 134 17.04 -4.28 -3.24
CA VAL A 134 15.68 -3.79 -2.94
C VAL A 134 15.66 -2.28 -2.81
N LYS A 135 16.60 -1.73 -2.02
CA LYS A 135 16.69 -0.29 -1.81
C LYS A 135 16.99 0.44 -3.13
N GLU A 136 17.96 -0.03 -3.87
CA GLU A 136 18.39 0.55 -5.15
C GLU A 136 17.25 0.54 -6.17
N TYR A 137 16.53 -0.58 -6.25
CA TYR A 137 15.37 -0.70 -7.13
C TYR A 137 14.26 0.29 -6.75
N LEU A 138 13.84 0.34 -5.48
CA LEU A 138 12.76 1.23 -5.05
C LEU A 138 13.15 2.72 -5.15
N VAL A 139 14.42 3.05 -4.96
CA VAL A 139 14.95 4.41 -5.24
C VAL A 139 14.86 4.72 -6.74
N SER A 140 15.16 3.75 -7.62
CA SER A 140 15.00 3.94 -9.07
C SER A 140 13.53 4.11 -9.49
N GLU A 141 12.59 3.40 -8.84
CA GLU A 141 11.15 3.57 -9.07
C GLU A 141 10.66 4.95 -8.64
N ARG A 142 11.20 5.47 -7.54
CA ARG A 142 10.95 6.86 -7.12
C ARG A 142 11.50 7.86 -8.14
N ALA A 143 12.71 7.66 -8.64
CA ALA A 143 13.28 8.54 -9.67
C ALA A 143 12.49 8.48 -10.99
N ALA A 144 11.86 7.34 -11.30
CA ALA A 144 10.98 7.16 -12.46
C ALA A 144 9.55 7.72 -12.25
N GLY A 145 9.24 8.25 -11.07
CA GLY A 145 7.92 8.83 -10.75
C GLY A 145 6.85 7.79 -10.39
N ARG A 146 7.19 6.50 -10.25
CA ARG A 146 6.24 5.46 -9.82
C ARG A 146 6.09 5.36 -8.31
N ILE A 147 6.94 6.03 -7.55
CA ILE A 147 6.81 6.26 -6.11
C ILE A 147 7.04 7.75 -5.87
N LYS A 148 6.10 8.46 -5.23
CA LYS A 148 6.33 9.86 -4.84
C LYS A 148 7.19 9.95 -3.58
N HIS A 149 6.80 9.23 -2.53
CA HIS A 149 7.48 9.22 -1.23
C HIS A 149 7.85 7.80 -0.83
N LEU A 150 9.14 7.57 -0.56
CA LEU A 150 9.69 6.30 -0.10
C LEU A 150 9.99 6.40 1.40
N GLY A 151 9.52 5.43 2.18
CA GLY A 151 9.68 5.41 3.62
C GLY A 151 9.80 4.00 4.18
N TYR A 152 9.57 3.86 5.48
CA TYR A 152 9.57 2.56 6.18
C TYR A 152 8.52 2.55 7.30
N SER A 153 8.15 1.36 7.73
CA SER A 153 7.25 1.12 8.87
C SER A 153 7.82 0.07 9.80
#